data_9091a950ef6c4a54563cbd818fac370e
#
_entry.id   9091a950ef6c4a54563cbd818fac370e
#
_cell.length_a   1.000
_cell.length_b   1.000
_cell.length_c   1.000
_cell.angle_alpha   90.00
_cell.angle_beta   90.00
_cell.angle_gamma   90.00
#
_symmetry.space_group_name_H-M   'P 1'
#
loop_
_entity.id
_entity.type
_entity.pdbx_description
1 polymer ?
#
loop_
_entity_poly.entity_id
_entity_poly.type
_entity_poly.pdbx_seq_one_letter_code
_entity_poly.pdbx_strand_id
1 'polypeptide(L)'
;LLCNAGRRIEEGKYEDAVARLYRSVELVAQIKLLEKAGVDDLEGAGLRAGVVCNLLPKEMQGRYQVREVDGKFVFGLRQKYELLKDLGPKYGWPKADEVYRGIQADMEKRNRSVLAHGITPVTKEEAEQIQEKVRDIAGRALDNGANTVRDAMRTVAFPRVEWK
;
A
#
# COMPACT_ATOMS: atom_id res chain seq x y z
N LEU A 1 -5.45 9.39 -3.49
CA LEU A 1 -4.00 9.15 -3.65
C LEU A 1 -3.62 8.87 -5.10
N LEU A 2 -4.21 7.88 -5.77
CA LEU A 2 -3.89 7.51 -7.16
C LEU A 2 -4.08 8.66 -8.15
N CYS A 3 -5.22 9.36 -8.13
CA CYS A 3 -5.46 10.52 -8.99
C CYS A 3 -4.42 11.63 -8.75
N ASN A 4 -4.07 11.85 -7.48
CA ASN A 4 -3.09 12.85 -7.12
C ASN A 4 -1.67 12.45 -7.58
N ALA A 5 -1.31 11.16 -7.54
CA ALA A 5 -0.06 10.68 -8.10
C ALA A 5 0.00 10.92 -9.62
N GLY A 6 -1.07 10.62 -10.36
CA GLY A 6 -1.14 10.89 -11.80
C GLY A 6 -0.91 12.36 -12.13
N ARG A 7 -1.57 13.28 -11.38
CA ARG A 7 -1.35 14.72 -11.55
C ARG A 7 0.12 15.11 -11.29
N ARG A 8 0.76 14.52 -10.29
CA ARG A 8 2.18 14.79 -9.99
C ARG A 8 3.10 14.31 -11.12
N ILE A 9 2.77 13.22 -11.80
CA ILE A 9 3.49 12.77 -13.00
C ILE A 9 3.32 13.80 -14.12
N GLU A 10 2.11 14.29 -14.37
CA GLU A 10 1.85 15.34 -15.38
C GLU A 10 2.60 16.65 -15.08
N GLU A 11 2.78 16.97 -13.79
CA GLU A 11 3.55 18.14 -13.33
C GLU A 11 5.08 17.93 -13.35
N GLY A 12 5.58 16.75 -13.75
CA GLY A 12 7.01 16.41 -13.70
C GLY A 12 7.57 16.16 -12.30
N LYS A 13 6.70 15.96 -11.29
CA LYS A 13 7.08 15.74 -9.88
C LYS A 13 7.07 14.25 -9.55
N TYR A 14 7.99 13.52 -10.18
CA TYR A 14 7.97 12.04 -10.19
C TYR A 14 8.21 11.42 -8.82
N GLU A 15 9.12 11.98 -8.01
CA GLU A 15 9.36 11.51 -6.64
C GLU A 15 8.13 11.67 -5.74
N ASP A 16 7.45 12.81 -5.82
CA ASP A 16 6.21 13.04 -5.07
C ASP A 16 5.10 12.09 -5.55
N ALA A 17 5.01 11.82 -6.84
CA ALA A 17 4.11 10.82 -7.39
C ALA A 17 4.38 9.43 -6.79
N VAL A 18 5.63 8.99 -6.79
CA VAL A 18 6.03 7.68 -6.25
C VAL A 18 5.78 7.58 -4.75
N ALA A 19 6.01 8.65 -3.98
CA ALA A 19 5.68 8.67 -2.56
C ALA A 19 4.17 8.46 -2.32
N ARG A 20 3.31 9.06 -3.14
CA ARG A 20 1.85 8.89 -3.08
C ARG A 20 1.41 7.48 -3.52
N LEU A 21 2.08 6.92 -4.52
CA LEU A 21 1.86 5.54 -4.95
C LEU A 21 2.25 4.54 -3.85
N TYR A 22 3.38 4.76 -3.19
CA TYR A 22 3.77 3.97 -2.01
C TYR A 22 2.68 4.00 -0.93
N ARG A 23 2.18 5.20 -0.60
CA ARG A 23 1.09 5.35 0.39
C ARG A 23 -0.21 4.67 -0.08
N SER A 24 -0.48 4.62 -1.38
CA SER A 24 -1.64 3.91 -1.93
C SER A 24 -1.54 2.40 -1.69
N VAL A 25 -0.36 1.81 -1.89
CA VAL A 25 -0.11 0.37 -1.63
C VAL A 25 -0.25 0.06 -0.14
N GLU A 26 0.24 0.95 0.72
CA GLU A 26 0.08 0.80 2.17
C GLU A 26 -1.40 0.87 2.59
N LEU A 27 -2.15 1.81 2.02
CA LEU A 27 -3.58 1.96 2.29
C LEU A 27 -4.38 0.73 1.85
N VAL A 28 -4.02 0.09 0.74
CA VAL A 28 -4.61 -1.19 0.32
C VAL A 28 -4.45 -2.26 1.40
N ALA A 29 -3.25 -2.39 1.97
CA ALA A 29 -3.02 -3.35 3.06
C ALA A 29 -3.85 -3.01 4.31
N GLN A 30 -3.93 -1.72 4.68
CA GLN A 30 -4.73 -1.26 5.82
C GLN A 30 -6.22 -1.54 5.62
N ILE A 31 -6.77 -1.25 4.42
CA ILE A 31 -8.17 -1.56 4.09
C ILE A 31 -8.43 -3.06 4.18
N LYS A 32 -7.53 -3.90 3.66
CA LYS A 32 -7.68 -5.35 3.74
C LYS A 32 -7.60 -5.88 5.17
N LEU A 33 -6.76 -5.32 6.02
CA LEU A 33 -6.72 -5.65 7.45
C LEU A 33 -8.03 -5.29 8.16
N LEU A 34 -8.56 -4.11 7.87
CA LEU A 34 -9.85 -3.68 8.42
C LEU A 34 -10.99 -4.57 7.93
N GLU A 35 -11.09 -4.79 6.62
CA GLU A 35 -12.16 -5.56 5.98
C GLU A 35 -12.18 -7.02 6.40
N LYS A 36 -11.02 -7.67 6.43
CA LYS A 36 -10.91 -9.12 6.66
C LYS A 36 -10.76 -9.50 8.14
N ALA A 37 -10.06 -8.69 8.89
CA ALA A 37 -9.70 -8.98 10.28
C ALA A 37 -10.32 -8.01 11.30
N GLY A 38 -11.00 -6.96 10.86
CA GLY A 38 -11.52 -5.91 11.74
C GLY A 38 -10.40 -5.12 12.45
N VAL A 39 -9.19 -5.12 11.90
CA VAL A 39 -8.02 -4.49 12.51
C VAL A 39 -7.78 -3.15 11.85
N ASP A 40 -8.04 -2.07 12.59
CA ASP A 40 -7.90 -0.70 12.10
C ASP A 40 -6.50 -0.14 12.37
N ASP A 41 -5.85 0.33 11.31
CA ASP A 41 -4.58 1.06 11.34
C ASP A 41 -4.59 2.24 10.33
N LEU A 42 -5.76 2.71 9.93
CA LEU A 42 -5.90 3.75 8.89
C LEU A 42 -5.21 5.05 9.28
N GLU A 43 -5.21 5.36 10.58
CA GLU A 43 -4.52 6.55 11.13
C GLU A 43 -3.03 6.32 11.42
N GLY A 44 -2.52 5.10 11.21
CA GLY A 44 -1.12 4.77 11.52
C GLY A 44 -0.83 4.67 13.02
N ALA A 45 -1.88 4.55 13.84
CA ALA A 45 -1.75 4.46 15.31
C ALA A 45 -1.20 3.12 15.81
N GLY A 46 -0.94 2.19 14.90
CA GLY A 46 -0.52 0.82 15.19
C GLY A 46 -1.68 -0.15 15.48
N LEU A 47 -1.44 -1.41 15.18
CA LEU A 47 -2.40 -2.49 15.36
C LEU A 47 -2.42 -2.96 16.81
N ARG A 48 -3.61 -3.15 17.41
CA ARG A 48 -3.71 -3.71 18.75
C ARG A 48 -3.19 -5.14 18.79
N ALA A 49 -2.10 -5.38 19.53
CA ALA A 49 -1.39 -6.67 19.57
C ALA A 49 -2.29 -7.82 19.99
N GLY A 50 -3.07 -7.65 21.05
CA GLY A 50 -4.01 -8.67 21.55
C GLY A 50 -5.06 -9.06 20.51
N VAL A 51 -5.58 -8.12 19.73
CA VAL A 51 -6.54 -8.41 18.65
C VAL A 51 -5.88 -9.22 17.55
N VAL A 52 -4.71 -8.78 17.09
CA VAL A 52 -3.96 -9.46 16.00
C VAL A 52 -3.55 -10.87 16.43
N CYS A 53 -3.00 -11.04 17.64
CA CYS A 53 -2.57 -12.34 18.13
C CYS A 53 -3.73 -13.34 18.25
N ASN A 54 -4.94 -12.90 18.64
CA ASN A 54 -6.11 -13.79 18.70
C ASN A 54 -6.59 -14.28 17.33
N LEU A 55 -6.26 -13.56 16.25
CA LEU A 55 -6.62 -13.93 14.88
C LEU A 55 -5.57 -14.81 14.21
N LEU A 56 -4.32 -14.77 14.68
CA LEU A 56 -3.22 -15.55 14.13
C LEU A 56 -3.29 -17.02 14.54
N PRO A 57 -2.86 -17.93 13.67
CA PRO A 57 -2.56 -19.32 14.04
C PRO A 57 -1.57 -19.35 15.22
N LYS A 58 -1.76 -20.33 16.15
CA LYS A 58 -0.96 -20.40 17.38
C LYS A 58 0.56 -20.46 17.12
N GLU A 59 0.96 -21.17 16.10
CA GLU A 59 2.35 -21.30 15.65
C GLU A 59 2.95 -20.00 15.15
N MET A 60 2.13 -19.03 14.74
CA MET A 60 2.57 -17.73 14.25
C MET A 60 2.64 -16.66 15.33
N GLN A 61 1.90 -16.82 16.44
CA GLN A 61 1.78 -15.78 17.48
C GLN A 61 3.13 -15.35 18.06
N GLY A 62 4.03 -16.31 18.36
CA GLY A 62 5.35 -16.01 18.90
C GLY A 62 6.22 -15.14 17.98
N ARG A 63 6.08 -15.29 16.66
CA ARG A 63 6.79 -14.46 15.67
C ARG A 63 6.41 -12.98 15.74
N TYR A 64 5.16 -12.70 16.11
CA TYR A 64 4.64 -11.34 16.19
C TYR A 64 4.81 -10.72 17.57
N GLN A 65 4.70 -11.49 18.66
CA GLN A 65 4.84 -10.99 20.02
C GLN A 65 6.16 -10.25 20.28
N VAL A 66 7.26 -10.69 19.69
CA VAL A 66 8.57 -10.02 19.80
C VAL A 66 8.61 -8.63 19.17
N ARG A 67 7.58 -8.24 18.42
CA ARG A 67 7.46 -6.93 17.76
C ARG A 67 6.48 -6.00 18.45
N GLU A 68 5.92 -6.44 19.58
CA GLU A 68 4.98 -5.65 20.35
C GLU A 68 5.69 -4.53 21.10
N VAL A 69 5.14 -3.34 21.00
CA VAL A 69 5.55 -2.16 21.77
C VAL A 69 4.28 -1.53 22.36
N ASP A 70 4.20 -1.43 23.67
CA ASP A 70 3.09 -0.83 24.40
C ASP A 70 1.71 -1.37 23.97
N GLY A 71 1.59 -2.69 23.81
CA GLY A 71 0.33 -3.34 23.41
C GLY A 71 -0.03 -3.19 21.95
N LYS A 72 0.88 -2.69 21.13
CA LYS A 72 0.65 -2.44 19.71
C LYS A 72 1.75 -3.00 18.82
N PHE A 73 1.39 -3.29 17.58
CA PHE A 73 2.33 -3.54 16.49
C PHE A 73 2.38 -2.32 15.57
N VAL A 74 3.57 -1.74 15.40
CA VAL A 74 3.82 -0.69 14.40
C VAL A 74 4.50 -1.32 13.21
N PHE A 75 3.73 -1.57 12.16
CA PHE A 75 4.20 -2.27 10.97
C PHE A 75 4.40 -1.34 9.78
N GLY A 76 5.57 -1.47 9.16
CA GLY A 76 5.79 -0.91 7.84
C GLY A 76 5.05 -1.71 6.76
N LEU A 77 5.11 -1.22 5.52
CA LEU A 77 4.42 -1.79 4.37
C LEU A 77 4.61 -3.31 4.24
N ARG A 78 5.86 -3.78 4.21
CA ARG A 78 6.19 -5.20 4.09
C ARG A 78 5.51 -6.04 5.16
N GLN A 79 5.60 -5.61 6.41
CA GLN A 79 5.08 -6.34 7.56
C GLN A 79 3.55 -6.43 7.55
N LYS A 80 2.85 -5.42 7.01
CA LYS A 80 1.39 -5.46 6.83
C LYS A 80 0.98 -6.52 5.81
N TYR A 81 1.71 -6.66 4.71
CA TYR A 81 1.45 -7.72 3.73
C TYR A 81 1.82 -9.12 4.24
N GLU A 82 2.92 -9.24 5.01
CA GLU A 82 3.26 -10.49 5.71
C GLU A 82 2.14 -10.88 6.68
N LEU A 83 1.62 -9.94 7.47
CA LEU A 83 0.51 -10.19 8.38
C LEU A 83 -0.75 -10.65 7.63
N LEU A 84 -1.13 -9.98 6.55
CA LEU A 84 -2.29 -10.35 5.72
C LEU A 84 -2.17 -11.78 5.18
N LYS A 85 -0.97 -12.24 4.86
CA LYS A 85 -0.71 -13.62 4.48
C LYS A 85 -0.85 -14.57 5.68
N ASP A 86 -0.21 -14.24 6.79
CA ASP A 86 -0.07 -15.11 7.98
C ASP A 86 -1.40 -15.26 8.76
N LEU A 87 -2.34 -14.31 8.60
CA LEU A 87 -3.71 -14.42 9.14
C LEU A 87 -4.53 -15.55 8.48
N GLY A 88 -4.02 -16.15 7.40
CA GLY A 88 -4.62 -17.30 6.73
C GLY A 88 -5.91 -16.98 5.96
N PRO A 89 -6.60 -18.00 5.43
CA PRO A 89 -7.69 -17.81 4.47
C PRO A 89 -8.93 -17.15 5.08
N LYS A 90 -9.12 -17.23 6.38
CA LYS A 90 -10.30 -16.68 7.06
C LYS A 90 -10.20 -15.19 7.31
N TYR A 91 -9.05 -14.72 7.77
CA TYR A 91 -8.83 -13.33 8.21
C TYR A 91 -7.77 -12.60 7.39
N GLY A 92 -7.12 -13.28 6.47
CA GLY A 92 -6.06 -12.74 5.65
C GLY A 92 -6.48 -12.50 4.21
N TRP A 93 -5.49 -12.14 3.42
CA TRP A 93 -5.64 -11.97 1.98
C TRP A 93 -4.69 -12.91 1.25
N PRO A 94 -5.18 -13.99 0.62
CA PRO A 94 -4.33 -15.01 0.02
C PRO A 94 -3.35 -14.49 -1.05
N LYS A 95 -3.73 -13.40 -1.74
CA LYS A 95 -2.91 -12.75 -2.76
C LYS A 95 -1.88 -11.76 -2.20
N ALA A 96 -1.84 -11.52 -0.88
CA ALA A 96 -0.98 -10.51 -0.27
C ALA A 96 0.50 -10.67 -0.62
N ASP A 97 1.03 -11.91 -0.57
CA ASP A 97 2.42 -12.20 -0.86
C ASP A 97 2.76 -11.96 -2.35
N GLU A 98 1.90 -12.42 -3.26
CA GLU A 98 2.03 -12.18 -4.71
C GLU A 98 2.05 -10.69 -5.04
N VAL A 99 1.10 -9.97 -4.47
CA VAL A 99 0.97 -8.52 -4.66
C VAL A 99 2.21 -7.79 -4.16
N TYR A 100 2.67 -8.11 -2.95
CA TYR A 100 3.84 -7.45 -2.40
C TYR A 100 5.11 -7.72 -3.22
N ARG A 101 5.34 -8.98 -3.63
CA ARG A 101 6.48 -9.32 -4.49
C ARG A 101 6.45 -8.59 -5.84
N GLY A 102 5.27 -8.42 -6.41
CA GLY A 102 5.11 -7.71 -7.69
C GLY A 102 5.53 -6.24 -7.65
N ILE A 103 5.51 -5.61 -6.47
CA ILE A 103 5.85 -4.19 -6.30
C ILE A 103 7.10 -3.95 -5.45
N GLN A 104 7.67 -4.99 -4.84
CA GLN A 104 8.79 -4.84 -3.90
C GLN A 104 9.98 -4.08 -4.51
N ALA A 105 10.39 -4.44 -5.73
CA ALA A 105 11.52 -3.80 -6.40
C ALA A 105 11.28 -2.30 -6.64
N ASP A 106 10.04 -1.92 -6.95
CA ASP A 106 9.65 -0.53 -7.16
C ASP A 106 9.63 0.25 -5.84
N MET A 107 9.22 -0.40 -4.76
CA MET A 107 9.28 0.19 -3.42
C MET A 107 10.71 0.39 -2.93
N GLU A 108 11.63 -0.50 -3.28
CA GLU A 108 13.05 -0.35 -3.01
C GLU A 108 13.66 0.81 -3.81
N LYS A 109 13.22 1.05 -5.05
CA LYS A 109 13.60 2.25 -5.83
C LYS A 109 13.19 3.53 -5.10
N ARG A 110 11.96 3.59 -4.57
CA ARG A 110 11.50 4.72 -3.75
C ARG A 110 12.41 4.97 -2.57
N ASN A 111 12.85 3.93 -1.86
CA ASN A 111 13.73 4.08 -0.71
C ASN A 111 15.14 4.58 -1.09
N ARG A 112 15.54 4.44 -2.35
CA ARG A 112 16.79 4.97 -2.91
C ARG A 112 16.62 6.32 -3.60
N SER A 113 15.39 6.83 -3.73
CA SER A 113 15.11 8.13 -4.34
C SER A 113 15.53 9.29 -3.43
N VAL A 114 15.65 10.47 -4.02
CA VAL A 114 16.07 11.71 -3.33
C VAL A 114 15.18 12.03 -2.12
N LEU A 115 13.87 11.85 -2.23
CA LEU A 115 12.93 12.12 -1.13
C LEU A 115 13.08 11.16 0.07
N ALA A 116 13.71 10.02 -0.13
CA ALA A 116 13.95 9.05 0.95
C ALA A 116 15.44 8.94 1.31
N HIS A 117 16.18 10.05 1.19
CA HIS A 117 17.62 10.13 1.47
C HIS A 117 18.52 9.38 0.47
N GLY A 118 17.98 9.02 -0.71
CA GLY A 118 18.75 8.49 -1.83
C GLY A 118 19.29 9.59 -2.73
N ILE A 119 20.07 9.20 -3.74
CA ILE A 119 20.71 10.13 -4.71
C ILE A 119 20.22 9.93 -6.14
N THR A 120 19.35 8.94 -6.37
CA THR A 120 18.90 8.58 -7.72
C THR A 120 17.54 9.22 -8.00
N PRO A 121 17.42 10.14 -8.98
CA PRO A 121 16.13 10.68 -9.38
C PRO A 121 15.22 9.58 -9.97
N VAL A 122 13.93 9.72 -9.78
CA VAL A 122 12.92 8.89 -10.45
C VAL A 122 12.63 9.47 -11.82
N THR A 123 12.58 8.63 -12.85
CA THR A 123 12.18 9.06 -14.20
C THR A 123 10.67 9.06 -14.37
N LYS A 124 10.19 9.71 -15.44
CA LYS A 124 8.77 9.70 -15.81
C LYS A 124 8.27 8.29 -16.06
N GLU A 125 9.01 7.53 -16.86
CA GLU A 125 8.68 6.17 -17.25
C GLU A 125 8.58 5.24 -16.03
N GLU A 126 9.48 5.39 -15.07
CA GLU A 126 9.43 4.63 -13.81
C GLU A 126 8.19 4.98 -12.99
N ALA A 127 7.85 6.26 -12.85
CA ALA A 127 6.67 6.70 -12.12
C ALA A 127 5.37 6.20 -12.78
N GLU A 128 5.27 6.22 -14.12
CA GLU A 128 4.14 5.71 -14.89
C GLU A 128 3.99 4.19 -14.74
N GLN A 129 5.10 3.44 -14.81
CA GLN A 129 5.09 1.98 -14.59
C GLN A 129 4.63 1.61 -13.18
N ILE A 130 5.11 2.31 -12.15
CA ILE A 130 4.69 2.10 -10.77
C ILE A 130 3.21 2.43 -10.63
N GLN A 131 2.72 3.51 -11.25
CA GLN A 131 1.31 3.90 -11.21
C GLN A 131 0.40 2.80 -11.78
N GLU A 132 0.77 2.19 -12.91
CA GLU A 132 -0.03 1.12 -13.52
C GLU A 132 -0.07 -0.12 -12.63
N LYS A 133 1.06 -0.52 -12.03
CA LYS A 133 1.11 -1.62 -11.07
C LYS A 133 0.23 -1.37 -9.84
N VAL A 134 0.31 -0.16 -9.27
CA VAL A 134 -0.49 0.20 -8.09
C VAL A 134 -1.98 0.24 -8.42
N ARG A 135 -2.34 0.64 -9.62
CA ARG A 135 -3.73 0.61 -10.11
C ARG A 135 -4.25 -0.83 -10.21
N ASP A 136 -3.44 -1.75 -10.74
CA ASP A 136 -3.78 -3.18 -10.80
C ASP A 136 -3.94 -3.77 -9.39
N ILE A 137 -3.03 -3.46 -8.47
CA ILE A 137 -3.10 -3.88 -7.06
C ILE A 137 -4.41 -3.40 -6.41
N ALA A 138 -4.75 -2.14 -6.58
CA ALA A 138 -5.99 -1.57 -6.05
C ALA A 138 -7.23 -2.26 -6.65
N GLY A 139 -7.21 -2.55 -7.97
CA GLY A 139 -8.26 -3.29 -8.65
C GLY A 139 -8.46 -4.70 -8.11
N ARG A 140 -7.38 -5.43 -7.90
CA ARG A 140 -7.42 -6.78 -7.30
C ARG A 140 -7.89 -6.77 -5.85
N ALA A 141 -7.49 -5.75 -5.08
CA ALA A 141 -7.86 -5.62 -3.69
C ALA A 141 -9.35 -5.32 -3.51
N LEU A 142 -9.95 -4.54 -4.39
CA LEU A 142 -11.36 -4.17 -4.34
C LEU A 142 -12.28 -5.22 -4.97
N ASP A 143 -11.74 -6.33 -5.49
CA ASP A 143 -12.44 -7.39 -6.23
C ASP A 143 -13.24 -6.87 -7.44
N ASN A 144 -13.01 -5.63 -7.86
CA ASN A 144 -13.75 -4.92 -8.91
C ASN A 144 -12.96 -4.76 -10.21
N GLY A 145 -11.70 -5.25 -10.23
CA GLY A 145 -10.81 -5.13 -11.37
C GLY A 145 -10.22 -3.73 -11.61
N ALA A 146 -9.14 -3.69 -12.38
CA ALA A 146 -8.39 -2.45 -12.66
C ALA A 146 -9.21 -1.39 -13.42
N ASN A 147 -10.17 -1.82 -14.23
CA ASN A 147 -11.05 -0.90 -14.99
C ASN A 147 -11.95 -0.08 -14.07
N THR A 148 -12.58 -0.71 -13.05
CA THR A 148 -13.41 -0.01 -12.07
C THR A 148 -12.62 1.04 -11.29
N VAL A 149 -11.36 0.75 -10.91
CA VAL A 149 -10.48 1.73 -10.28
C VAL A 149 -10.17 2.88 -11.22
N ARG A 150 -9.91 2.58 -12.50
CA ARG A 150 -9.66 3.59 -13.53
C ARG A 150 -10.87 4.50 -13.75
N ASP A 151 -12.07 3.96 -13.79
CA ASP A 151 -13.31 4.71 -13.96
C ASP A 151 -13.63 5.56 -12.73
N ALA A 152 -13.44 5.03 -11.53
CA ALA A 152 -13.53 5.81 -10.30
C ALA A 152 -12.53 6.97 -10.26
N MET A 153 -11.29 6.75 -10.73
CA MET A 153 -10.29 7.81 -10.84
C MET A 153 -10.73 8.92 -11.80
N ARG A 154 -11.36 8.59 -12.94
CA ARG A 154 -11.89 9.58 -13.87
C ARG A 154 -12.99 10.43 -13.26
N THR A 155 -13.88 9.80 -12.47
CA THR A 155 -15.01 10.48 -11.82
C THR A 155 -14.55 11.48 -10.75
N VAL A 156 -13.45 11.18 -10.02
CA VAL A 156 -12.92 12.05 -8.96
C VAL A 156 -11.73 12.92 -9.42
N ALA A 157 -11.39 12.88 -10.70
CA ALA A 157 -10.35 13.74 -11.24
C ALA A 157 -10.82 15.20 -11.22
N PHE A 158 -10.00 16.08 -10.65
CA PHE A 158 -10.27 17.51 -10.72
C PHE A 158 -10.21 17.99 -12.18
N PRO A 159 -11.12 18.94 -12.58
CA PRO A 159 -11.04 19.53 -13.89
C PRO A 159 -9.65 20.16 -14.11
N ARG A 160 -9.11 19.98 -15.31
CA ARG A 160 -7.87 20.65 -15.71
C ARG A 160 -8.16 22.13 -15.82
N VAL A 161 -7.49 22.95 -15.01
CA VAL A 161 -7.52 24.40 -15.16
C VAL A 161 -6.46 24.73 -16.23
N GLU A 162 -6.90 25.11 -17.42
CA GLU A 162 -6.01 25.72 -18.41
C GLU A 162 -5.74 27.15 -17.97
N TRP A 163 -4.54 27.40 -17.48
CA TRP A 163 -4.07 28.78 -17.24
C TRP A 163 -3.78 29.40 -18.62
N LYS A 164 -4.58 30.40 -18.98
CA LYS A 164 -4.34 31.24 -20.14
C LYS A 164 -3.28 32.30 -19.84
#